data_18077d87a00f546df66ece7bcae0a68d
#
_entry.id   18077d87a00f546df66ece7bcae0a68d
#
_cell.length_a   1.000
_cell.length_b   1.000
_cell.length_c   1.000
_cell.angle_alpha   90.00
_cell.angle_beta   90.00
_cell.angle_gamma   90.00
#
_symmetry.space_group_name_H-M   'P 1'
#
loop_
_entity.id
_entity.type
_entity.pdbx_description
1 polymer ?
#
loop_
_entity_poly.entity_id
_entity_poly.type
_entity_poly.pdbx_seq_one_letter_code
_entity_poly.pdbx_strand_id
1 'polypeptide(L)'
;AGVRNLEREIASVLRKLAKEIIHDYDKKRKKERKSANRKALRENANFKRSIKGRTFVVDEQMVENFLKAPRFKEKKEETDDKVGVATGLAWTSVGGDTMQIEATIMPGTEKLTLTGKLGDVMKESAMAALSLIRARSKELGVPGNFNKKKEIHIHVPEGAIPKDGPSAGI
;
A
#
# COMPACT_ATOMS: atom_id res chain seq x y z
N ALA A 1 -9.83 3.97 12.37
CA ALA A 1 -8.72 3.02 12.19
C ALA A 1 -7.39 3.55 12.75
N GLY A 2 -7.21 4.89 12.86
CA GLY A 2 -5.91 5.50 13.11
C GLY A 2 -5.26 5.16 14.46
N VAL A 3 -5.91 5.46 15.58
CA VAL A 3 -5.26 5.37 16.92
C VAL A 3 -4.90 3.95 17.32
N ARG A 4 -5.76 2.97 17.05
CA ARG A 4 -5.51 1.56 17.39
C ARG A 4 -4.33 0.97 16.61
N ASN A 5 -4.14 1.35 15.36
CA ASN A 5 -3.01 0.91 14.57
C ASN A 5 -1.72 1.57 15.03
N LEU A 6 -1.76 2.87 15.37
CA LEU A 6 -0.62 3.58 15.95
C LEU A 6 -0.16 2.92 17.25
N GLU A 7 -1.09 2.61 18.16
CA GLU A 7 -0.78 1.90 19.41
C GLU A 7 -0.09 0.57 19.16
N ARG A 8 -0.55 -0.21 18.18
CA ARG A 8 0.06 -1.49 17.80
C ARG A 8 1.49 -1.33 17.27
N GLU A 9 1.72 -0.31 16.45
CA GLU A 9 3.07 -0.05 15.92
C GLU A 9 4.01 0.43 17.03
N ILE A 10 3.58 1.32 17.90
CA ILE A 10 4.35 1.75 19.08
C ILE A 10 4.70 0.53 19.95
N ALA A 11 3.72 -0.30 20.27
CA ALA A 11 3.96 -1.52 21.04
C ALA A 11 4.92 -2.50 20.33
N SER A 12 4.92 -2.54 19.00
CA SER A 12 5.86 -3.34 18.21
C SER A 12 7.29 -2.80 18.35
N VAL A 13 7.47 -1.49 18.23
CA VAL A 13 8.76 -0.82 18.40
C VAL A 13 9.31 -1.06 19.80
N LEU A 14 8.49 -0.86 20.83
CA LEU A 14 8.91 -1.06 22.24
C LEU A 14 9.31 -2.51 22.52
N ARG A 15 8.60 -3.50 21.99
CA ARG A 15 8.98 -4.92 22.14
C ARG A 15 10.32 -5.22 21.46
N LYS A 16 10.58 -4.65 20.29
CA LYS A 16 11.85 -4.85 19.57
C LYS A 16 13.01 -4.17 20.28
N LEU A 17 12.80 -2.95 20.78
CA LEU A 17 13.76 -2.25 21.62
C LEU A 17 14.10 -3.06 22.88
N ALA A 18 13.09 -3.57 23.60
CA ALA A 18 13.30 -4.40 24.77
C ALA A 18 14.12 -5.67 24.45
N LYS A 19 13.85 -6.29 23.29
CA LYS A 19 14.63 -7.45 22.83
C LYS A 19 16.10 -7.09 22.58
N GLU A 20 16.38 -5.95 21.96
CA GLU A 20 17.77 -5.50 21.73
C GLU A 20 18.50 -5.21 23.04
N ILE A 21 17.84 -4.51 23.96
CA ILE A 21 18.42 -4.21 25.28
C ILE A 21 18.79 -5.51 26.01
N ILE A 22 17.92 -6.51 25.99
CA ILE A 22 18.19 -7.83 26.61
C ILE A 22 19.34 -8.53 25.88
N HIS A 23 19.33 -8.53 24.55
CA HIS A 23 20.38 -9.17 23.75
C HIS A 23 21.76 -8.54 24.03
N ASP A 24 21.84 -7.20 24.11
CA ASP A 24 23.08 -6.48 24.39
C ASP A 24 23.57 -6.75 25.81
N TYR A 25 22.67 -6.83 26.77
CA TYR A 25 23.00 -7.22 28.14
C TYR A 25 23.59 -8.62 28.16
N ASP A 26 22.95 -9.58 27.52
CA ASP A 26 23.43 -10.95 27.46
C ASP A 26 24.77 -11.09 26.71
N LYS A 27 24.98 -10.32 25.65
CA LYS A 27 26.23 -10.30 24.88
C LYS A 27 27.41 -9.75 25.72
N LYS A 28 27.19 -8.66 26.47
CA LYS A 28 28.18 -8.12 27.41
C LYS A 28 28.50 -9.12 28.49
N ARG A 29 27.49 -9.76 29.06
CA ARG A 29 27.63 -10.77 30.09
C ARG A 29 28.36 -12.03 29.61
N LYS A 30 28.13 -12.48 28.37
CA LYS A 30 28.89 -13.61 27.77
C LYS A 30 30.38 -13.29 27.63
N LYS A 31 30.76 -12.02 27.36
CA LYS A 31 32.17 -11.58 27.34
C LYS A 31 32.80 -11.59 28.73
N GLU A 32 32.03 -11.25 29.76
CA GLU A 32 32.49 -11.23 31.16
C GLU A 32 32.50 -12.63 31.80
N ARG A 33 31.71 -13.60 31.28
CA ARG A 33 31.54 -14.96 31.75
C ARG A 33 32.67 -15.92 31.41
N LYS A 34 33.83 -15.49 30.96
CA LYS A 34 35.00 -16.37 30.97
C LYS A 34 35.47 -16.74 32.38
N SER A 35 34.82 -16.23 33.42
CA SER A 35 35.05 -16.59 34.84
C SER A 35 33.74 -16.55 35.61
N ALA A 36 33.37 -17.68 36.20
CA ALA A 36 32.42 -17.89 37.28
C ALA A 36 30.94 -18.26 36.97
N ASN A 37 30.69 -19.44 37.41
CA ASN A 37 29.44 -20.15 37.69
C ASN A 37 28.67 -19.51 38.86
N ARG A 38 27.43 -18.93 38.66
CA ARG A 38 26.38 -18.77 39.69
C ARG A 38 25.04 -18.25 39.18
N LYS A 39 24.06 -19.08 39.32
CA LYS A 39 22.59 -19.03 39.52
C LYS A 39 21.70 -17.92 38.96
N ALA A 40 20.65 -18.34 38.22
CA ALA A 40 19.62 -17.57 37.47
C ALA A 40 18.78 -16.56 38.28
N LEU A 41 18.61 -16.73 39.59
CA LEU A 41 17.80 -15.84 40.43
C LEU A 41 18.40 -14.43 40.66
N ARG A 42 19.72 -14.27 40.54
CA ARG A 42 20.40 -12.98 40.58
C ARG A 42 20.35 -12.24 39.24
N GLU A 43 19.92 -12.90 38.20
CA GLU A 43 19.95 -12.38 36.81
C GLU A 43 18.95 -11.25 36.59
N ASN A 44 17.71 -11.41 37.04
CA ASN A 44 16.66 -10.38 36.87
C ASN A 44 16.95 -9.12 37.70
N ALA A 45 17.53 -9.26 38.89
CA ALA A 45 17.89 -8.12 39.74
C ALA A 45 19.06 -7.32 39.11
N ASN A 46 20.05 -8.00 38.56
CA ASN A 46 21.19 -7.37 37.90
C ASN A 46 20.77 -6.70 36.58
N PHE A 47 19.87 -7.32 35.80
CA PHE A 47 19.32 -6.69 34.60
C PHE A 47 18.56 -5.41 34.96
N LYS A 48 17.60 -5.46 35.90
CA LYS A 48 16.87 -4.29 36.37
C LYS A 48 17.80 -3.16 36.82
N ARG A 49 18.87 -3.49 37.57
CA ARG A 49 19.86 -2.53 38.02
C ARG A 49 20.65 -1.93 36.85
N SER A 50 20.96 -2.71 35.81
CA SER A 50 21.74 -2.25 34.65
C SER A 50 20.99 -1.27 33.77
N ILE A 51 19.64 -1.31 33.75
CA ILE A 51 18.79 -0.41 32.95
C ILE A 51 18.19 0.73 33.78
N LYS A 52 18.28 0.67 35.13
CA LYS A 52 17.72 1.71 36.00
C LYS A 52 18.38 3.05 35.73
N GLY A 53 17.57 4.08 35.48
CA GLY A 53 18.03 5.43 35.20
C GLY A 53 18.59 5.66 33.80
N ARG A 54 18.52 4.66 32.90
CA ARG A 54 18.88 4.86 31.49
C ARG A 54 17.69 5.37 30.69
N THR A 55 17.94 6.34 29.84
CA THR A 55 16.99 6.82 28.85
C THR A 55 17.37 6.21 27.50
N PHE A 56 16.39 5.63 26.81
CA PHE A 56 16.56 5.12 25.46
C PHE A 56 15.81 6.05 24.52
N VAL A 57 16.53 6.67 23.61
CA VAL A 57 15.95 7.53 22.58
C VAL A 57 15.69 6.64 21.36
N VAL A 58 14.45 6.65 20.91
CA VAL A 58 14.04 5.98 19.66
C VAL A 58 13.95 7.05 18.59
N ASP A 59 14.88 7.07 17.68
CA ASP A 59 14.90 7.96 16.53
C ASP A 59 14.18 7.36 15.32
N GLU A 60 14.03 8.14 14.25
CA GLU A 60 13.37 7.77 13.02
C GLU A 60 14.04 6.55 12.37
N GLN A 61 15.37 6.53 12.35
CA GLN A 61 16.14 5.44 11.76
C GLN A 61 15.97 4.11 12.50
N MET A 62 15.82 4.17 13.81
CA MET A 62 15.53 3.01 14.64
C MET A 62 14.10 2.49 14.38
N VAL A 63 13.14 3.39 14.22
CA VAL A 63 11.76 3.03 13.84
C VAL A 63 11.73 2.33 12.49
N GLU A 64 12.42 2.86 11.47
CA GLU A 64 12.54 2.24 10.15
C GLU A 64 13.17 0.84 10.24
N ASN A 65 14.25 0.69 10.98
CA ASN A 65 14.92 -0.60 11.19
C ASN A 65 13.99 -1.62 11.86
N PHE A 66 13.17 -1.18 12.80
CA PHE A 66 12.25 -2.03 13.51
C PHE A 66 10.99 -2.38 12.71
N LEU A 67 10.38 -1.42 12.06
CA LEU A 67 9.14 -1.61 11.31
C LEU A 67 9.38 -2.05 9.86
N LYS A 68 10.62 -1.93 9.36
CA LYS A 68 11.03 -2.20 7.98
C LYS A 68 10.41 -1.18 7.01
N ALA A 69 10.15 -1.62 5.77
CA ALA A 69 9.61 -0.74 4.75
C ALA A 69 8.29 -0.09 5.20
N PRO A 70 8.11 1.22 5.02
CA PRO A 70 6.87 1.90 5.33
C PRO A 70 5.71 1.27 4.55
N ARG A 71 4.59 1.06 5.24
CA ARG A 71 3.37 0.50 4.62
C ARG A 71 2.75 1.45 3.61
N PHE A 72 2.92 2.74 3.84
CA PHE A 72 2.46 3.80 2.95
C PHE A 72 3.69 4.43 2.31
N LYS A 73 3.87 4.18 1.04
CA LYS A 73 4.81 4.93 0.21
C LYS A 73 4.03 6.06 -0.41
N GLU A 74 4.55 7.28 -0.32
CA GLU A 74 4.05 8.36 -1.17
C GLU A 74 4.20 7.90 -2.61
N LYS A 75 3.07 7.74 -3.29
CA LYS A 75 3.08 7.52 -4.73
C LYS A 75 3.59 8.81 -5.34
N LYS A 76 4.72 8.77 -6.04
CA LYS A 76 5.10 9.86 -6.92
C LYS A 76 4.00 9.97 -7.97
N GLU A 77 3.32 11.10 -7.99
CA GLU A 77 2.39 11.40 -9.06
C GLU A 77 3.18 11.40 -10.36
N GLU A 78 2.78 10.54 -11.29
CA GLU A 78 3.27 10.65 -12.66
C GLU A 78 2.58 11.86 -13.28
N THR A 79 3.36 12.91 -13.52
CA THR A 79 2.88 14.20 -14.04
C THR A 79 2.81 14.24 -15.57
N ASP A 80 3.34 13.21 -16.24
CA ASP A 80 3.38 13.16 -17.70
C ASP A 80 2.06 12.70 -18.27
N ASP A 81 1.52 13.46 -19.21
CA ASP A 81 0.33 13.09 -19.97
C ASP A 81 0.61 11.85 -20.85
N LYS A 82 -0.17 10.81 -20.66
CA LYS A 82 -0.08 9.55 -21.44
C LYS A 82 -1.36 9.31 -22.21
N VAL A 83 -1.23 9.04 -23.50
CA VAL A 83 -2.37 8.65 -24.34
C VAL A 83 -2.94 7.32 -23.86
N GLY A 84 -4.23 7.26 -23.65
CA GLY A 84 -4.92 6.05 -23.17
C GLY A 84 -4.81 5.82 -21.67
N VAL A 85 -4.36 6.81 -20.91
CA VAL A 85 -4.31 6.76 -19.44
C VAL A 85 -5.11 7.91 -18.84
N ALA A 86 -5.99 7.61 -17.91
CA ALA A 86 -6.73 8.58 -17.13
C ALA A 86 -6.54 8.34 -15.64
N THR A 87 -6.46 9.41 -14.86
CA THR A 87 -6.38 9.31 -13.41
C THR A 87 -7.78 9.26 -12.82
N GLY A 88 -8.11 8.14 -12.21
CA GLY A 88 -9.33 7.96 -11.42
C GLY A 88 -9.09 8.28 -9.95
N LEU A 89 -10.15 8.68 -9.25
CA LEU A 89 -10.14 8.93 -7.82
C LEU A 89 -10.77 7.76 -7.08
N ALA A 90 -10.14 7.34 -6.00
CA ALA A 90 -10.66 6.30 -5.12
C ALA A 90 -10.75 6.81 -3.69
N TRP A 91 -11.77 6.37 -2.97
CA TRP A 91 -11.85 6.57 -1.53
C TRP A 91 -11.42 5.29 -0.81
N THR A 92 -10.59 5.44 0.23
CA THR A 92 -10.14 4.34 1.06
C THR A 92 -10.40 4.63 2.54
N SER A 93 -10.32 3.62 3.39
CA SER A 93 -10.47 3.79 4.84
C SER A 93 -9.43 4.71 5.49
N VAL A 94 -8.39 5.07 4.75
CA VAL A 94 -7.29 5.95 5.21
C VAL A 94 -7.24 7.29 4.46
N GLY A 95 -8.18 7.54 3.55
CA GLY A 95 -8.27 8.79 2.78
C GLY A 95 -8.48 8.57 1.30
N GLY A 96 -8.39 9.65 0.51
CA GLY A 96 -8.40 9.59 -0.94
C GLY A 96 -7.13 8.95 -1.49
N ASP A 97 -7.26 8.26 -2.61
CA ASP A 97 -6.14 7.72 -3.38
C ASP A 97 -6.41 7.94 -4.87
N THR A 98 -5.37 7.94 -5.67
CA THR A 98 -5.46 8.01 -7.13
C THR A 98 -5.13 6.65 -7.73
N MET A 99 -5.80 6.32 -8.82
CA MET A 99 -5.51 5.12 -9.61
C MET A 99 -5.42 5.47 -11.07
N GLN A 100 -4.57 4.79 -11.80
CA GLN A 100 -4.51 4.92 -13.24
C GLN A 100 -5.53 3.98 -13.88
N ILE A 101 -6.24 4.48 -14.88
CA ILE A 101 -7.16 3.72 -15.72
C ILE A 101 -6.55 3.73 -17.11
N GLU A 102 -6.15 2.57 -17.57
CA GLU A 102 -5.49 2.39 -18.87
C GLU A 102 -6.50 1.88 -19.89
N ALA A 103 -6.56 2.52 -21.04
CA ALA A 103 -7.41 2.09 -22.15
C ALA A 103 -6.57 1.89 -23.42
N THR A 104 -6.62 0.70 -23.99
CA THR A 104 -5.91 0.35 -25.21
C THR A 104 -6.90 -0.10 -26.27
N ILE A 105 -6.69 0.38 -27.50
CA ILE A 105 -7.47 -0.02 -28.67
C ILE A 105 -6.58 -0.86 -29.58
N MET A 106 -7.05 -2.04 -29.93
CA MET A 106 -6.31 -2.98 -30.79
C MET A 106 -7.22 -3.54 -31.88
N PRO A 107 -6.69 -4.09 -32.98
CA PRO A 107 -7.49 -4.83 -33.94
C PRO A 107 -8.21 -6.00 -33.26
N GLY A 108 -9.50 -6.20 -33.55
CA GLY A 108 -10.28 -7.26 -32.89
C GLY A 108 -11.75 -7.30 -33.31
N THR A 109 -12.55 -7.96 -32.47
CA THR A 109 -13.95 -8.31 -32.76
C THR A 109 -14.98 -7.40 -32.07
N GLU A 110 -14.67 -6.12 -31.87
CA GLU A 110 -15.56 -5.15 -31.24
C GLU A 110 -15.85 -5.46 -29.75
N LYS A 111 -15.02 -6.27 -29.12
CA LYS A 111 -15.14 -6.68 -27.73
C LYS A 111 -14.64 -5.60 -26.78
N LEU A 112 -15.29 -5.47 -25.62
CA LEU A 112 -14.78 -4.74 -24.47
C LEU A 112 -14.21 -5.73 -23.48
N THR A 113 -12.91 -5.67 -23.26
CA THR A 113 -12.20 -6.49 -22.28
C THR A 113 -11.86 -5.63 -21.05
N LEU A 114 -12.21 -6.14 -19.88
CA LEU A 114 -12.04 -5.43 -18.60
C LEU A 114 -11.17 -6.26 -17.68
N THR A 115 -10.09 -5.66 -17.12
CA THR A 115 -9.18 -6.32 -16.19
C THR A 115 -8.85 -5.42 -14.99
N GLY A 116 -8.39 -6.00 -13.88
CA GLY A 116 -8.04 -5.28 -12.65
C GLY A 116 -8.92 -5.59 -11.44
N LYS A 117 -9.57 -6.77 -11.41
CA LYS A 117 -10.50 -7.19 -10.33
C LYS A 117 -11.63 -6.20 -10.11
N LEU A 118 -12.24 -5.77 -11.22
CA LEU A 118 -13.38 -4.86 -11.17
C LEU A 118 -14.63 -5.60 -10.68
N GLY A 119 -15.36 -4.98 -9.75
CA GLY A 119 -16.68 -5.42 -9.35
C GLY A 119 -17.72 -5.14 -10.42
N ASP A 120 -18.96 -5.56 -10.17
CA ASP A 120 -20.00 -5.52 -11.20
C ASP A 120 -20.42 -4.07 -11.55
N VAL A 121 -20.45 -3.18 -10.57
CA VAL A 121 -20.74 -1.75 -10.78
C VAL A 121 -19.68 -1.10 -11.69
N MET A 122 -18.40 -1.40 -11.49
CA MET A 122 -17.32 -0.91 -12.33
C MET A 122 -17.42 -1.44 -13.77
N LYS A 123 -17.81 -2.69 -13.95
CA LYS A 123 -18.01 -3.29 -15.28
C LYS A 123 -19.17 -2.62 -16.01
N GLU A 124 -20.28 -2.39 -15.33
CA GLU A 124 -21.44 -1.67 -15.88
C GLU A 124 -21.06 -0.23 -16.26
N SER A 125 -20.28 0.44 -15.41
CA SER A 125 -19.77 1.79 -15.67
C SER A 125 -18.91 1.85 -16.93
N ALA A 126 -18.02 0.89 -17.15
CA ALA A 126 -17.21 0.83 -18.34
C ALA A 126 -18.07 0.61 -19.61
N MET A 127 -19.12 -0.20 -19.52
CA MET A 127 -20.09 -0.39 -20.63
C MET A 127 -20.90 0.87 -20.89
N ALA A 128 -21.34 1.56 -19.86
CA ALA A 128 -22.04 2.83 -19.95
C ALA A 128 -21.17 3.91 -20.60
N ALA A 129 -19.90 4.01 -20.19
CA ALA A 129 -18.93 4.94 -20.77
C ALA A 129 -18.73 4.68 -22.29
N LEU A 130 -18.59 3.43 -22.69
CA LEU A 130 -18.48 3.08 -24.11
C LEU A 130 -19.75 3.48 -24.89
N SER A 131 -20.92 3.26 -24.31
CA SER A 131 -22.21 3.65 -24.90
C SER A 131 -22.33 5.16 -25.05
N LEU A 132 -21.88 5.91 -24.04
CA LEU A 132 -21.85 7.37 -24.05
C LEU A 132 -20.94 7.91 -25.16
N ILE A 133 -19.72 7.36 -25.28
CA ILE A 133 -18.78 7.74 -26.35
C ILE A 133 -19.39 7.49 -27.73
N ARG A 134 -20.08 6.36 -27.91
CA ARG A 134 -20.78 6.06 -29.18
C ARG A 134 -21.89 7.07 -29.47
N ALA A 135 -22.73 7.37 -28.50
CA ALA A 135 -23.85 8.29 -28.63
C ALA A 135 -23.39 9.73 -28.92
N ARG A 136 -22.30 10.15 -28.29
CA ARG A 136 -21.76 11.52 -28.41
C ARG A 136 -20.52 11.60 -29.31
N SER A 137 -20.31 10.63 -30.16
CA SER A 137 -19.11 10.55 -30.99
C SER A 137 -18.81 11.83 -31.79
N LYS A 138 -19.83 12.47 -32.33
CA LYS A 138 -19.70 13.77 -33.07
C LYS A 138 -19.23 14.91 -32.16
N GLU A 139 -19.79 15.01 -30.96
CA GLU A 139 -19.43 16.04 -29.97
C GLU A 139 -18.00 15.86 -29.47
N LEU A 140 -17.60 14.61 -29.30
CA LEU A 140 -16.27 14.23 -28.81
C LEU A 140 -15.21 14.22 -29.92
N GLY A 141 -15.55 14.49 -31.16
CA GLY A 141 -14.63 14.45 -32.30
C GLY A 141 -14.11 13.02 -32.61
N VAL A 142 -14.82 11.99 -32.15
CA VAL A 142 -14.46 10.59 -32.36
C VAL A 142 -15.22 10.04 -33.56
N PRO A 143 -14.57 9.30 -34.49
CA PRO A 143 -15.27 8.63 -35.60
C PRO A 143 -16.38 7.71 -35.08
N GLY A 144 -17.59 7.79 -35.64
CA GLY A 144 -18.74 6.99 -35.17
C GLY A 144 -18.52 5.47 -35.26
N ASN A 145 -17.53 5.05 -36.05
CA ASN A 145 -17.10 3.65 -36.21
C ASN A 145 -15.77 3.33 -35.49
N PHE A 146 -15.37 4.13 -34.49
CA PHE A 146 -14.05 4.06 -33.84
C PHE A 146 -13.72 2.66 -33.28
N ASN A 147 -14.72 1.89 -32.89
CA ASN A 147 -14.57 0.56 -32.34
C ASN A 147 -14.85 -0.57 -33.38
N LYS A 148 -15.19 -0.23 -34.63
CA LYS A 148 -15.46 -1.23 -35.66
C LYS A 148 -14.17 -2.00 -36.01
N LYS A 149 -14.25 -3.34 -35.96
CA LYS A 149 -13.10 -4.24 -36.13
C LYS A 149 -11.94 -3.96 -35.13
N LYS A 150 -12.26 -3.41 -33.99
CA LYS A 150 -11.30 -3.14 -32.94
C LYS A 150 -11.81 -3.70 -31.62
N GLU A 151 -10.91 -4.06 -30.76
CA GLU A 151 -11.17 -4.43 -29.37
C GLU A 151 -10.67 -3.33 -28.47
N ILE A 152 -11.42 -3.04 -27.42
CA ILE A 152 -11.06 -2.06 -26.41
C ILE A 152 -10.74 -2.84 -25.13
N HIS A 153 -9.57 -2.64 -24.60
CA HIS A 153 -9.15 -3.21 -23.32
C HIS A 153 -8.99 -2.08 -22.30
N ILE A 154 -9.77 -2.14 -21.24
CA ILE A 154 -9.62 -1.25 -20.08
C ILE A 154 -8.99 -2.06 -18.96
N HIS A 155 -7.88 -1.56 -18.45
CA HIS A 155 -7.15 -2.12 -17.32
C HIS A 155 -7.06 -1.12 -16.20
N VAL A 156 -7.38 -1.56 -14.97
CA VAL A 156 -7.16 -0.78 -13.77
C VAL A 156 -6.10 -1.50 -12.94
N PRO A 157 -4.83 -1.10 -13.02
CA PRO A 157 -3.74 -1.71 -12.27
C PRO A 157 -4.01 -1.65 -10.75
N GLU A 158 -3.24 -2.32 -9.94
CA GLU A 158 -3.47 -2.54 -8.51
C GLU A 158 -4.37 -3.75 -8.18
N GLY A 159 -3.90 -4.91 -8.57
CA GLY A 159 -4.66 -6.16 -8.59
C GLY A 159 -5.02 -6.81 -7.25
N ALA A 160 -4.61 -6.31 -6.10
CA ALA A 160 -4.85 -7.01 -4.83
C ALA A 160 -6.21 -6.70 -4.18
N ILE A 161 -6.75 -5.51 -4.42
CA ILE A 161 -7.99 -5.03 -3.79
C ILE A 161 -9.11 -5.03 -4.83
N PRO A 162 -10.27 -5.67 -4.56
CA PRO A 162 -11.44 -5.53 -5.41
C PRO A 162 -11.86 -4.06 -5.52
N LYS A 163 -12.12 -3.61 -6.75
CA LYS A 163 -12.53 -2.23 -7.01
C LYS A 163 -13.98 -2.24 -7.42
N ASP A 164 -14.79 -1.55 -6.63
CA ASP A 164 -16.19 -1.32 -6.94
C ASP A 164 -16.66 -0.04 -6.26
N GLY A 165 -17.61 0.68 -6.88
CA GLY A 165 -18.12 1.89 -6.30
C GLY A 165 -19.12 2.61 -7.20
N PRO A 166 -20.09 3.35 -6.60
CA PRO A 166 -21.19 3.96 -7.33
C PRO A 166 -20.78 5.14 -8.22
N SER A 167 -19.63 5.74 -8.01
CA SER A 167 -19.12 6.88 -8.79
C SER A 167 -18.15 6.49 -9.90
N ALA A 168 -17.99 5.22 -10.17
CA ALA A 168 -16.98 4.70 -11.08
C ALA A 168 -17.28 4.88 -12.57
N GLY A 169 -18.40 5.48 -12.94
CA GLY A 169 -18.85 5.58 -14.33
C GLY A 169 -19.02 7.01 -14.86
N ILE A 170 -18.51 8.00 -14.17
CA ILE A 170 -18.61 9.40 -14.56
C ILE A 170 -17.34 9.86 -15.23
#